data_f0d3376c5101325a37c6fd72523cef58
#
_entry.id   f0d3376c5101325a37c6fd72523cef58
#
_cell.length_a   1.000
_cell.length_b   1.000
_cell.length_c   1.000
_cell.angle_alpha   90.00
_cell.angle_beta   90.00
_cell.angle_gamma   90.00
#
_symmetry.space_group_name_H-M   'P 1'
#
loop_
_entity.id
_entity.type
_entity.pdbx_description
1 polymer ?
#
loop_
_entity_poly.entity_id
_entity_poly.type
_entity_poly.pdbx_seq_one_letter_code
_entity_poly.pdbx_strand_id
1 'polypeptide(L)'
;MKVIGVTGRSGSGKSTFSDYLGKKKNVGIIHVDDLVGIAKNKYFKAFTIKGKYHNDPSGEKKNPVLNSKIKTMVYKNKYLFNLLMFVRSSLVRKPILDKIEEFKKDGKELVLIDDWALLREHKDVLKRINTIYVTERKSLDRRRGLTARDGMSLRDVTIGDIPFALRYITYPDIYPRIHNGGSLGELFKQATKIYQEFVPPTFDERYRIENLGRDLTLGQALRNTREYNRNKEHGKN
;
A
#
# COMPACT_ATOMS: atom_id res chain seq x y z
N MET A 1 11.75 0.83 -14.24
CA MET A 1 11.01 0.85 -12.96
C MET A 1 9.63 1.44 -13.19
N LYS A 2 8.59 0.79 -12.71
CA LYS A 2 7.22 1.29 -12.71
C LYS A 2 6.83 1.71 -11.29
N VAL A 3 5.95 2.69 -11.15
CA VAL A 3 5.43 3.15 -9.85
C VAL A 3 3.91 3.00 -9.88
N ILE A 4 3.34 2.28 -8.93
CA ILE A 4 1.90 2.15 -8.78
C ILE A 4 1.43 2.71 -7.45
N GLY A 5 0.30 3.36 -7.46
CA GLY A 5 -0.37 3.84 -6.26
C GLY A 5 -1.38 2.83 -5.75
N VAL A 6 -1.41 2.61 -4.46
CA VAL A 6 -2.43 1.78 -3.80
C VAL A 6 -3.14 2.64 -2.78
N THR A 7 -4.42 2.87 -3.00
CA THR A 7 -5.24 3.73 -2.13
C THR A 7 -6.52 3.02 -1.69
N GLY A 8 -7.26 3.64 -0.80
CA GLY A 8 -8.50 3.08 -0.25
C GLY A 8 -8.69 3.44 1.22
N ARG A 9 -9.86 3.17 1.77
CA ARG A 9 -10.18 3.48 3.17
C ARG A 9 -9.31 2.69 4.15
N SER A 10 -9.13 3.18 5.37
CA SER A 10 -8.48 2.42 6.44
C SER A 10 -9.15 1.06 6.61
N GLY A 11 -8.38 -0.01 6.76
CA GLY A 11 -8.88 -1.38 6.87
C GLY A 11 -9.39 -2.02 5.56
N SER A 12 -9.20 -1.38 4.40
CA SER A 12 -9.55 -1.97 3.09
C SER A 12 -8.59 -3.05 2.61
N GLY A 13 -7.41 -3.17 3.24
CA GLY A 13 -6.40 -4.18 2.89
C GLY A 13 -5.21 -3.66 2.08
N LYS A 14 -5.06 -2.32 1.93
CA LYS A 14 -3.93 -1.71 1.23
C LYS A 14 -2.57 -2.26 1.67
N SER A 15 -2.26 -2.09 2.96
CA SER A 15 -0.97 -2.52 3.51
C SER A 15 -0.77 -4.03 3.38
N THR A 16 -1.81 -4.83 3.62
CA THR A 16 -1.74 -6.29 3.40
C THR A 16 -1.39 -6.64 1.96
N PHE A 17 -1.98 -5.92 0.99
CA PHE A 17 -1.68 -6.07 -0.43
C PHE A 17 -0.24 -5.63 -0.74
N SER A 18 0.16 -4.45 -0.26
CA SER A 18 1.49 -3.88 -0.49
C SER A 18 2.58 -4.73 0.14
N ASP A 19 2.40 -5.16 1.39
CA ASP A 19 3.35 -6.00 2.13
C ASP A 19 3.54 -7.38 1.47
N TYR A 20 2.47 -7.94 0.91
CA TYR A 20 2.59 -9.19 0.15
C TYR A 20 3.49 -9.03 -1.07
N LEU A 21 3.31 -7.96 -1.85
CA LEU A 21 4.17 -7.67 -3.00
C LEU A 21 5.59 -7.29 -2.60
N GLY A 22 5.75 -6.57 -1.50
CA GLY A 22 7.05 -6.14 -0.98
C GLY A 22 7.98 -7.26 -0.55
N LYS A 23 7.45 -8.48 -0.37
CA LYS A 23 8.27 -9.69 -0.14
C LYS A 23 9.10 -10.10 -1.37
N LYS A 24 8.77 -9.58 -2.55
CA LYS A 24 9.52 -9.83 -3.77
C LYS A 24 10.75 -8.93 -3.84
N LYS A 25 11.92 -9.51 -4.18
CA LYS A 25 13.23 -8.82 -4.17
C LYS A 25 13.27 -7.54 -5.01
N ASN A 26 12.56 -7.51 -6.12
CA ASN A 26 12.53 -6.40 -7.09
C ASN A 26 11.41 -5.38 -6.84
N VAL A 27 10.71 -5.47 -5.69
CA VAL A 27 9.64 -4.54 -5.31
C VAL A 27 10.10 -3.64 -4.17
N GLY A 28 9.81 -2.33 -4.28
CA GLY A 28 9.93 -1.35 -3.21
C GLY A 28 8.55 -0.92 -2.71
N ILE A 29 8.43 -0.59 -1.43
CA ILE A 29 7.20 -0.07 -0.84
C ILE A 29 7.47 1.26 -0.14
N ILE A 30 6.56 2.21 -0.34
CA ILE A 30 6.51 3.48 0.37
C ILE A 30 5.19 3.54 1.14
N HIS A 31 5.23 3.29 2.45
CA HIS A 31 4.10 3.55 3.33
C HIS A 31 4.11 5.03 3.72
N VAL A 32 3.20 5.81 3.14
CA VAL A 32 3.18 7.27 3.35
C VAL A 32 2.85 7.64 4.80
N ASP A 33 2.07 6.81 5.49
CA ASP A 33 1.76 7.05 6.92
C ASP A 33 3.03 6.99 7.81
N ASP A 34 4.03 6.18 7.46
CA ASP A 34 5.32 6.16 8.17
C ASP A 34 6.10 7.46 7.94
N LEU A 35 6.12 7.95 6.70
CA LEU A 35 6.74 9.24 6.36
C LEU A 35 6.07 10.40 7.09
N VAL A 36 4.73 10.37 7.18
CA VAL A 36 3.97 11.36 8.00
C VAL A 36 4.37 11.25 9.47
N GLY A 37 4.55 10.05 10.00
CA GLY A 37 5.02 9.81 11.37
C GLY A 37 6.39 10.45 11.62
N ILE A 38 7.36 10.18 10.75
CA ILE A 38 8.72 10.74 10.82
C ILE A 38 8.68 12.28 10.71
N ALA A 39 7.92 12.82 9.76
CA ALA A 39 7.80 14.26 9.57
C ALA A 39 7.15 14.95 10.80
N LYS A 40 6.11 14.34 11.39
CA LYS A 40 5.51 14.84 12.63
C LYS A 40 6.53 14.88 13.76
N ASN A 41 7.29 13.82 13.96
CA ASN A 41 8.30 13.78 15.01
C ASN A 41 9.38 14.85 14.82
N LYS A 42 9.75 15.15 13.56
CA LYS A 42 10.76 16.16 13.25
C LYS A 42 10.26 17.60 13.44
N TYR A 43 9.05 17.91 12.94
CA TYR A 43 8.56 19.29 12.84
C TYR A 43 7.56 19.68 13.92
N PHE A 44 6.91 18.72 14.57
CA PHE A 44 5.86 18.95 15.56
C PHE A 44 6.22 18.49 16.98
N LYS A 45 7.49 18.21 17.27
CA LYS A 45 7.95 17.96 18.66
C LYS A 45 7.51 19.07 19.64
N ALA A 46 7.44 20.32 19.16
CA ALA A 46 7.01 21.46 19.96
C ALA A 46 5.48 21.51 20.19
N PHE A 47 4.68 20.83 19.37
CA PHE A 47 3.22 20.81 19.44
C PHE A 47 2.63 19.49 19.91
N THR A 48 3.45 18.48 20.14
CA THR A 48 3.00 17.23 20.75
C THR A 48 2.77 17.46 22.25
N ILE A 49 1.54 17.77 22.61
CA ILE A 49 1.02 17.38 23.92
C ILE A 49 1.33 15.89 24.04
N LYS A 50 2.23 15.54 24.99
CA LYS A 50 2.75 14.20 25.21
C LYS A 50 1.64 13.13 25.07
N GLY A 51 1.63 12.43 23.97
CA GLY A 51 0.69 11.36 23.73
C GLY A 51 1.18 10.50 22.57
N LYS A 52 1.29 9.20 22.79
CA LYS A 52 1.91 8.22 21.91
C LYS A 52 1.05 7.72 20.77
N TYR A 53 1.70 7.40 19.63
CA TYR A 53 1.11 6.64 18.52
C TYR A 53 1.09 5.12 18.85
N HIS A 54 0.08 4.39 18.39
CA HIS A 54 -0.15 2.97 18.68
C HIS A 54 1.01 2.05 18.21
N ASN A 55 1.90 2.56 17.36
CA ASN A 55 3.07 1.87 16.83
C ASN A 55 4.38 2.58 17.19
N ASP A 56 4.40 3.41 18.21
CA ASP A 56 5.63 4.01 18.69
C ASP A 56 6.37 2.99 19.55
N PRO A 57 7.57 2.52 19.17
CA PRO A 57 8.36 1.57 19.94
C PRO A 57 8.74 2.09 21.33
N SER A 58 8.61 3.40 21.57
CA SER A 58 8.84 4.01 22.89
C SER A 58 7.72 3.75 23.91
N GLY A 59 6.60 3.08 23.51
CA GLY A 59 5.55 2.58 24.41
C GLY A 59 4.70 3.64 25.20
N GLU A 60 4.66 4.98 24.92
CA GLU A 60 3.86 6.04 25.60
C GLU A 60 2.41 6.13 25.06
N LYS A 61 1.38 5.92 25.88
CA LYS A 61 -0.03 5.95 25.51
C LYS A 61 -0.51 7.39 25.19
N LYS A 62 -1.13 7.61 24.03
CA LYS A 62 -1.83 8.87 23.68
C LYS A 62 -3.05 9.05 24.57
N ASN A 63 -3.39 10.32 24.83
CA ASN A 63 -4.74 10.62 25.31
C ASN A 63 -5.74 10.42 24.16
N PRO A 64 -6.45 9.28 24.09
CA PRO A 64 -7.28 8.92 22.93
C PRO A 64 -8.47 9.87 22.76
N VAL A 65 -8.93 10.50 23.83
CA VAL A 65 -10.13 11.35 23.83
C VAL A 65 -9.83 12.70 23.19
N LEU A 66 -8.72 13.33 23.54
CA LEU A 66 -8.34 14.63 22.97
C LEU A 66 -8.05 14.49 21.48
N ASN A 67 -7.35 13.42 21.10
CA ASN A 67 -7.04 13.16 19.69
C ASN A 67 -8.32 12.91 18.86
N SER A 68 -9.31 12.21 19.38
CA SER A 68 -10.58 11.95 18.69
C SER A 68 -11.44 13.22 18.53
N LYS A 69 -11.46 14.10 19.53
CA LYS A 69 -12.15 15.41 19.45
C LYS A 69 -11.53 16.30 18.37
N ILE A 70 -10.21 16.46 18.37
CA ILE A 70 -9.50 17.26 17.37
C ILE A 70 -9.71 16.69 15.97
N LYS A 71 -9.55 15.36 15.80
CA LYS A 71 -9.83 14.69 14.52
C LYS A 71 -11.25 14.95 14.03
N THR A 72 -12.22 14.81 14.93
CA THR A 72 -13.64 15.05 14.58
C THR A 72 -13.86 16.48 14.11
N MET A 73 -13.30 17.46 14.80
CA MET A 73 -13.40 18.88 14.42
C MET A 73 -12.78 19.12 13.05
N VAL A 74 -11.57 18.66 12.83
CA VAL A 74 -10.86 18.84 11.55
C VAL A 74 -11.59 18.12 10.42
N TYR A 75 -12.03 16.87 10.63
CA TYR A 75 -12.65 16.07 9.59
C TYR A 75 -14.08 16.51 9.23
N LYS A 76 -14.79 17.16 10.13
CA LYS A 76 -16.10 17.77 9.85
C LYS A 76 -16.00 19.13 9.15
N ASN A 77 -14.89 19.83 9.29
CA ASN A 77 -14.68 21.14 8.67
C ASN A 77 -13.86 21.01 7.38
N LYS A 78 -14.48 21.33 6.24
CA LYS A 78 -13.84 21.21 4.91
C LYS A 78 -12.54 22.02 4.80
N TYR A 79 -12.52 23.23 5.35
CA TYR A 79 -11.35 24.10 5.27
C TYR A 79 -10.19 23.56 6.11
N LEU A 80 -10.46 23.15 7.36
CA LEU A 80 -9.46 22.54 8.22
C LEU A 80 -8.95 21.21 7.64
N PHE A 81 -9.83 20.41 7.05
CA PHE A 81 -9.44 19.18 6.38
C PHE A 81 -8.55 19.45 5.18
N ASN A 82 -8.88 20.43 4.33
CA ASN A 82 -8.05 20.79 3.18
C ASN A 82 -6.69 21.32 3.62
N LEU A 83 -6.65 22.16 4.67
CA LEU A 83 -5.40 22.64 5.25
C LEU A 83 -4.54 21.48 5.78
N LEU A 84 -5.14 20.54 6.50
CA LEU A 84 -4.47 19.35 6.97
C LEU A 84 -3.87 18.54 5.81
N MET A 85 -4.63 18.33 4.74
CA MET A 85 -4.15 17.59 3.56
C MET A 85 -3.04 18.34 2.84
N PHE A 86 -3.13 19.65 2.71
CA PHE A 86 -2.08 20.47 2.12
C PHE A 86 -0.77 20.37 2.92
N VAL A 87 -0.84 20.54 4.23
CA VAL A 87 0.35 20.43 5.11
C VAL A 87 0.92 19.02 5.05
N ARG A 88 0.06 17.99 5.13
CA ARG A 88 0.48 16.59 5.02
C ARG A 88 1.22 16.32 3.71
N SER A 89 0.61 16.67 2.58
CA SER A 89 1.20 16.47 1.26
C SER A 89 2.52 17.20 1.10
N SER A 90 2.62 18.43 1.59
CA SER A 90 3.86 19.22 1.56
C SER A 90 4.99 18.57 2.36
N LEU A 91 4.67 17.98 3.53
CA LEU A 91 5.63 17.31 4.39
C LEU A 91 6.19 16.01 3.80
N VAL A 92 5.34 15.23 3.11
CA VAL A 92 5.74 13.93 2.58
C VAL A 92 6.22 13.97 1.13
N ARG A 93 5.98 15.07 0.40
CA ARG A 93 6.35 15.22 -1.01
C ARG A 93 7.81 14.85 -1.29
N LYS A 94 8.75 15.54 -0.63
CA LYS A 94 10.18 15.28 -0.84
C LYS A 94 10.57 13.88 -0.41
N PRO A 95 10.22 13.39 0.80
CA PRO A 95 10.49 12.01 1.20
C PRO A 95 9.97 10.95 0.24
N ILE A 96 8.78 11.11 -0.35
CA ILE A 96 8.26 10.15 -1.34
C ILE A 96 9.13 10.16 -2.60
N LEU A 97 9.45 11.35 -3.13
CA LEU A 97 10.26 11.48 -4.34
C LEU A 97 11.68 10.92 -4.13
N ASP A 98 12.31 11.23 -2.99
CA ASP A 98 13.63 10.72 -2.62
C ASP A 98 13.62 9.18 -2.54
N LYS A 99 12.59 8.57 -1.95
CA LYS A 99 12.43 7.11 -1.88
C LYS A 99 12.21 6.48 -3.26
N ILE A 100 11.49 7.11 -4.16
CA ILE A 100 11.33 6.64 -5.54
C ILE A 100 12.70 6.59 -6.24
N GLU A 101 13.51 7.65 -6.10
CA GLU A 101 14.84 7.70 -6.71
C GLU A 101 15.83 6.71 -6.04
N GLU A 102 15.74 6.49 -4.72
CA GLU A 102 16.49 5.46 -4.00
C GLU A 102 16.19 4.07 -4.58
N PHE A 103 14.92 3.68 -4.67
CA PHE A 103 14.51 2.40 -5.23
C PHE A 103 14.89 2.22 -6.71
N LYS A 104 14.91 3.31 -7.46
CA LYS A 104 15.40 3.29 -8.85
C LYS A 104 16.90 2.97 -8.92
N LYS A 105 17.71 3.56 -8.02
CA LYS A 105 19.14 3.27 -7.92
C LYS A 105 19.42 1.84 -7.46
N ASP A 106 18.56 1.31 -6.57
CA ASP A 106 18.62 -0.07 -6.09
C ASP A 106 18.16 -1.11 -7.11
N GLY A 107 17.83 -0.70 -8.33
CA GLY A 107 17.39 -1.60 -9.40
C GLY A 107 16.02 -2.21 -9.20
N LYS A 108 15.15 -1.60 -8.38
CA LYS A 108 13.77 -2.08 -8.23
C LYS A 108 13.01 -1.92 -9.54
N GLU A 109 12.22 -2.91 -9.89
CA GLU A 109 11.42 -2.91 -11.12
C GLU A 109 10.02 -2.31 -10.88
N LEU A 110 9.49 -2.50 -9.66
CA LEU A 110 8.19 -2.01 -9.23
C LEU A 110 8.29 -1.30 -7.89
N VAL A 111 7.65 -0.13 -7.77
CA VAL A 111 7.48 0.60 -6.51
C VAL A 111 6.01 0.81 -6.23
N LEU A 112 5.58 0.46 -5.02
CA LEU A 112 4.23 0.73 -4.53
C LEU A 112 4.23 1.93 -3.59
N ILE A 113 3.26 2.83 -3.77
CA ILE A 113 2.98 3.92 -2.84
C ILE A 113 1.65 3.61 -2.16
N ASP A 114 1.69 3.20 -0.88
CA ASP A 114 0.52 2.90 -0.05
C ASP A 114 0.08 4.15 0.71
N ASP A 115 -1.05 4.73 0.31
CA ASP A 115 -1.60 5.92 0.94
C ASP A 115 -3.13 6.02 0.80
N TRP A 116 -3.83 6.24 1.91
CA TRP A 116 -5.28 6.43 1.91
C TRP A 116 -5.74 7.76 1.29
N ALA A 117 -4.85 8.76 1.25
CA ALA A 117 -5.11 10.10 0.70
C ALA A 117 -4.35 10.36 -0.61
N LEU A 118 -3.89 9.30 -1.31
CA LEU A 118 -2.99 9.40 -2.47
C LEU A 118 -3.45 10.42 -3.51
N LEU A 119 -4.75 10.48 -3.81
CA LEU A 119 -5.30 11.42 -4.79
C LEU A 119 -5.26 12.89 -4.33
N ARG A 120 -4.88 13.13 -3.09
CA ARG A 120 -4.69 14.46 -2.49
C ARG A 120 -3.21 14.85 -2.40
N GLU A 121 -2.31 13.98 -2.85
CA GLU A 121 -0.88 14.25 -2.85
C GLU A 121 -0.48 15.30 -3.89
N HIS A 122 0.73 15.81 -3.75
CA HIS A 122 1.27 16.84 -4.63
C HIS A 122 1.35 16.33 -6.07
N LYS A 123 1.09 17.22 -7.05
CA LYS A 123 1.09 16.88 -8.48
C LYS A 123 2.38 16.20 -8.94
N ASP A 124 3.52 16.56 -8.37
CA ASP A 124 4.82 15.96 -8.72
C ASP A 124 4.89 14.48 -8.33
N VAL A 125 4.28 14.11 -7.18
CA VAL A 125 4.16 12.71 -6.75
C VAL A 125 3.21 11.97 -7.68
N LEU A 126 2.04 12.56 -7.96
CA LEU A 126 1.03 11.92 -8.83
C LEU A 126 1.55 11.70 -10.25
N LYS A 127 2.37 12.61 -10.78
CA LYS A 127 3.01 12.46 -12.12
C LYS A 127 3.99 11.29 -12.20
N ARG A 128 4.51 10.79 -11.08
CA ARG A 128 5.41 9.63 -11.05
C ARG A 128 4.67 8.31 -11.07
N ILE A 129 3.37 8.32 -10.80
CA ILE A 129 2.55 7.11 -10.68
C ILE A 129 2.00 6.72 -12.05
N ASN A 130 2.30 5.50 -12.48
CA ASN A 130 1.82 4.94 -13.74
C ASN A 130 0.33 4.54 -13.68
N THR A 131 -0.08 3.97 -12.55
CA THR A 131 -1.46 3.50 -12.34
C THR A 131 -1.81 3.56 -10.86
N ILE A 132 -3.06 3.87 -10.55
CA ILE A 132 -3.57 3.88 -9.18
C ILE A 132 -4.62 2.79 -9.03
N TYR A 133 -4.46 1.94 -8.03
CA TYR A 133 -5.42 0.91 -7.64
C TYR A 133 -6.14 1.33 -6.36
N VAL A 134 -7.45 1.10 -6.33
CA VAL A 134 -8.28 1.38 -5.15
C VAL A 134 -8.65 0.07 -4.48
N THR A 135 -8.19 -0.12 -3.25
CA THR A 135 -8.60 -1.29 -2.45
C THR A 135 -9.96 -1.06 -1.80
N GLU A 136 -10.85 -2.02 -1.93
CA GLU A 136 -12.21 -1.97 -1.40
C GLU A 136 -12.51 -3.19 -0.54
N ARG A 137 -13.22 -2.96 0.55
CA ARG A 137 -13.76 -3.99 1.43
C ARG A 137 -15.15 -3.58 1.88
N LYS A 138 -16.07 -4.53 2.03
CA LYS A 138 -17.41 -4.26 2.56
C LYS A 138 -17.30 -3.51 3.89
N SER A 139 -18.11 -2.46 4.05
CA SER A 139 -18.00 -1.53 5.19
C SER A 139 -18.07 -2.24 6.54
N LEU A 140 -18.95 -3.23 6.67
CA LEU A 140 -19.12 -3.99 7.91
C LEU A 140 -17.88 -4.83 8.24
N ASP A 141 -17.35 -5.57 7.26
CA ASP A 141 -16.17 -6.43 7.45
C ASP A 141 -14.91 -5.60 7.70
N ARG A 142 -14.82 -4.44 7.05
CA ARG A 142 -13.76 -3.48 7.29
C ARG A 142 -13.77 -2.94 8.73
N ARG A 143 -14.94 -2.53 9.22
CA ARG A 143 -15.09 -2.02 10.59
C ARG A 143 -14.80 -3.10 11.63
N ARG A 144 -15.32 -4.31 11.45
CA ARG A 144 -15.02 -5.47 12.32
C ARG A 144 -13.52 -5.77 12.34
N GLY A 145 -12.86 -5.75 11.17
CA GLY A 145 -11.42 -5.98 11.08
C GLY A 145 -10.59 -4.93 11.83
N LEU A 146 -10.95 -3.64 11.73
CA LEU A 146 -10.26 -2.56 12.44
C LEU A 146 -10.44 -2.65 13.96
N THR A 147 -11.63 -3.00 14.44
CA THR A 147 -11.86 -3.18 15.89
C THR A 147 -11.13 -4.41 16.43
N ALA A 148 -11.18 -5.54 15.71
CA ALA A 148 -10.57 -6.79 16.16
C ALA A 148 -9.04 -6.79 16.09
N ARG A 149 -8.47 -6.27 14.99
CA ARG A 149 -7.01 -6.30 14.74
C ARG A 149 -6.27 -5.16 15.44
N ASP A 150 -6.81 -3.95 15.34
CA ASP A 150 -6.12 -2.71 15.72
C ASP A 150 -6.60 -2.18 17.07
N GLY A 151 -7.55 -2.88 17.73
CA GLY A 151 -8.15 -2.44 18.99
C GLY A 151 -8.86 -1.08 18.88
N MET A 152 -9.21 -0.63 17.66
CA MET A 152 -9.86 0.65 17.44
C MET A 152 -11.28 0.63 17.95
N SER A 153 -11.70 1.68 18.66
CA SER A 153 -13.11 1.83 19.02
C SER A 153 -13.97 2.08 17.76
N LEU A 154 -15.23 1.64 17.79
CA LEU A 154 -16.18 1.96 16.71
C LEU A 154 -16.28 3.46 16.45
N ARG A 155 -16.10 4.28 17.49
CA ARG A 155 -16.06 5.73 17.39
C ARG A 155 -14.89 6.20 16.54
N ASP A 156 -13.68 5.69 16.76
CA ASP A 156 -12.48 6.09 16.02
C ASP A 156 -12.57 5.67 14.55
N VAL A 157 -13.13 4.48 14.28
CA VAL A 157 -13.42 4.00 12.92
C VAL A 157 -14.41 4.93 12.22
N THR A 158 -15.48 5.32 12.93
CA THR A 158 -16.50 6.25 12.39
C THR A 158 -15.91 7.63 12.10
N ILE A 159 -15.07 8.16 13.01
CA ILE A 159 -14.36 9.43 12.79
C ILE A 159 -13.45 9.33 11.55
N GLY A 160 -12.74 8.23 11.37
CA GLY A 160 -11.92 7.99 10.18
C GLY A 160 -12.71 7.96 8.86
N ASP A 161 -14.00 7.63 8.91
CA ASP A 161 -14.88 7.60 7.75
C ASP A 161 -15.49 8.98 7.38
N ILE A 162 -15.41 9.99 8.25
CA ILE A 162 -16.02 11.31 8.02
C ILE A 162 -15.58 11.95 6.68
N PRO A 163 -14.29 12.00 6.31
CA PRO A 163 -13.87 12.61 5.05
C PRO A 163 -14.47 11.92 3.80
N PHE A 164 -14.72 10.62 3.89
CA PHE A 164 -15.35 9.86 2.81
C PHE A 164 -16.86 10.06 2.78
N ALA A 165 -17.51 10.10 3.95
CA ALA A 165 -18.95 10.36 4.06
C ALA A 165 -19.30 11.77 3.56
N LEU A 166 -18.46 12.77 3.85
CA LEU A 166 -18.60 14.14 3.38
C LEU A 166 -18.02 14.38 1.97
N ARG A 167 -17.59 13.31 1.28
CA ARG A 167 -17.01 13.36 -0.06
C ARG A 167 -15.79 14.28 -0.20
N TYR A 168 -15.04 14.52 0.87
CA TYR A 168 -13.77 15.25 0.80
C TYR A 168 -12.68 14.40 0.15
N ILE A 169 -12.81 13.07 0.27
CA ILE A 169 -12.01 12.09 -0.46
C ILE A 169 -12.96 11.20 -1.24
N THR A 170 -12.73 11.11 -2.54
CA THR A 170 -13.47 10.23 -3.46
C THR A 170 -12.47 9.43 -4.27
N TYR A 171 -12.88 8.26 -4.67
CA TYR A 171 -12.10 7.40 -5.58
C TYR A 171 -12.91 7.24 -6.87
N PRO A 172 -12.59 8.01 -7.93
CA PRO A 172 -13.26 7.90 -9.22
C PRO A 172 -13.24 6.47 -9.78
N ASP A 173 -14.30 6.10 -10.49
CA ASP A 173 -14.47 4.74 -11.03
C ASP A 173 -13.51 4.42 -12.18
N ILE A 174 -12.80 5.43 -12.71
CA ILE A 174 -11.73 5.23 -13.69
C ILE A 174 -10.53 4.44 -13.14
N TYR A 175 -10.38 4.37 -11.81
CA TYR A 175 -9.30 3.61 -11.20
C TYR A 175 -9.68 2.15 -10.99
N PRO A 176 -8.82 1.19 -11.40
CA PRO A 176 -9.06 -0.23 -11.19
C PRO A 176 -9.22 -0.56 -9.70
N ARG A 177 -10.11 -1.51 -9.41
CA ARG A 177 -10.48 -1.89 -8.04
C ARG A 177 -9.81 -3.20 -7.64
N ILE A 178 -9.34 -3.27 -6.41
CA ILE A 178 -8.86 -4.47 -5.74
C ILE A 178 -9.90 -4.83 -4.68
N HIS A 179 -10.62 -5.91 -4.90
CA HIS A 179 -11.69 -6.34 -4.01
C HIS A 179 -11.14 -7.24 -2.89
N ASN A 180 -11.22 -6.77 -1.65
CA ASN A 180 -10.85 -7.50 -0.45
C ASN A 180 -12.12 -7.92 0.31
N GLY A 181 -12.98 -8.67 -0.34
CA GLY A 181 -14.22 -9.20 0.24
C GLY A 181 -14.18 -10.70 0.53
N GLY A 182 -13.13 -11.36 0.13
CA GLY A 182 -12.93 -12.80 0.25
C GLY A 182 -11.80 -13.18 1.20
N SER A 183 -11.14 -14.30 0.89
CA SER A 183 -9.99 -14.79 1.62
C SER A 183 -8.72 -13.98 1.33
N LEU A 184 -7.71 -14.08 2.22
CA LEU A 184 -6.37 -13.53 1.95
C LEU A 184 -5.76 -14.11 0.66
N GLY A 185 -6.07 -15.39 0.35
CA GLY A 185 -5.61 -16.03 -0.88
C GLY A 185 -6.14 -15.36 -2.14
N GLU A 186 -7.38 -14.88 -2.13
CA GLU A 186 -7.94 -14.14 -3.27
C GLU A 186 -7.30 -12.76 -3.42
N LEU A 187 -7.03 -12.06 -2.32
CA LEU A 187 -6.30 -10.80 -2.34
C LEU A 187 -4.89 -10.99 -2.91
N PHE A 188 -4.21 -12.06 -2.50
CA PHE A 188 -2.86 -12.37 -2.98
C PHE A 188 -2.83 -12.81 -4.45
N LYS A 189 -3.87 -13.50 -4.95
CA LYS A 189 -4.03 -13.81 -6.39
C LYS A 189 -4.15 -12.52 -7.20
N GLN A 190 -4.98 -11.55 -6.74
CA GLN A 190 -5.10 -10.25 -7.40
C GLN A 190 -3.74 -9.51 -7.39
N ALA A 191 -3.04 -9.50 -6.24
CA ALA A 191 -1.73 -8.89 -6.12
C ALA A 191 -0.71 -9.51 -7.09
N THR A 192 -0.69 -10.85 -7.20
CA THR A 192 0.21 -11.55 -8.11
C THR A 192 -0.10 -11.21 -9.57
N LYS A 193 -1.38 -11.15 -9.96
CA LYS A 193 -1.78 -10.74 -11.30
C LYS A 193 -1.30 -9.34 -11.63
N ILE A 194 -1.55 -8.38 -10.75
CA ILE A 194 -1.09 -6.98 -10.92
C ILE A 194 0.44 -6.92 -11.00
N TYR A 195 1.15 -7.66 -10.15
CA TYR A 195 2.61 -7.72 -10.22
C TYR A 195 3.10 -8.18 -11.60
N GLN A 196 2.51 -9.25 -12.16
CA GLN A 196 2.87 -9.81 -13.47
C GLN A 196 2.59 -8.86 -14.64
N GLU A 197 1.64 -7.93 -14.50
CA GLU A 197 1.36 -6.89 -15.50
C GLU A 197 2.53 -5.89 -15.63
N PHE A 198 3.26 -5.62 -14.54
CA PHE A 198 4.35 -4.65 -14.50
C PHE A 198 5.74 -5.26 -14.52
N VAL A 199 5.85 -6.49 -14.02
CA VAL A 199 7.09 -7.25 -13.93
C VAL A 199 6.83 -8.61 -14.56
N PRO A 200 7.02 -8.73 -15.87
CA PRO A 200 6.80 -9.99 -16.56
C PRO A 200 7.74 -11.06 -15.97
N PRO A 201 7.25 -12.30 -15.82
CA PRO A 201 8.06 -13.37 -15.26
C PRO A 201 9.31 -13.59 -16.12
N THR A 202 10.43 -13.83 -15.46
CA THR A 202 11.67 -14.25 -16.11
C THR A 202 11.46 -15.56 -16.85
N PHE A 203 12.37 -15.90 -17.79
CA PHE A 203 12.31 -17.19 -18.47
C PHE A 203 12.25 -18.36 -17.48
N ASP A 204 13.09 -18.33 -16.44
CA ASP A 204 13.14 -19.36 -15.38
C ASP A 204 11.82 -19.47 -14.62
N GLU A 205 11.15 -18.36 -14.31
CA GLU A 205 9.85 -18.34 -13.64
C GLU A 205 8.74 -18.84 -14.56
N ARG A 206 8.73 -18.44 -15.84
CA ARG A 206 7.77 -18.95 -16.83
C ARG A 206 7.89 -20.45 -16.98
N TYR A 207 9.11 -20.94 -17.14
CA TYR A 207 9.39 -22.38 -17.26
C TYR A 207 8.89 -23.17 -16.04
N ARG A 208 9.09 -22.65 -14.82
CA ARG A 208 8.57 -23.25 -13.58
C ARG A 208 7.05 -23.26 -13.55
N ILE A 209 6.40 -22.13 -13.88
CA ILE A 209 4.94 -22.00 -13.86
C ILE A 209 4.30 -22.99 -14.86
N GLU A 210 4.83 -23.09 -16.07
CA GLU A 210 4.32 -23.99 -17.11
C GLU A 210 4.45 -25.46 -16.73
N ASN A 211 5.43 -25.82 -15.90
CA ASN A 211 5.69 -27.20 -15.51
C ASN A 211 5.17 -27.59 -14.12
N LEU A 212 4.87 -26.62 -13.23
CA LEU A 212 4.31 -26.88 -11.89
C LEU A 212 2.88 -27.44 -11.90
N GLY A 213 2.12 -27.23 -12.97
CA GLY A 213 0.74 -27.70 -13.12
C GLY A 213 0.59 -29.06 -13.81
N ARG A 214 1.70 -29.69 -14.17
CA ARG A 214 1.68 -31.03 -14.81
C ARG A 214 2.07 -32.06 -13.77
N ASP A 215 1.26 -33.12 -13.63
CA ASP A 215 1.64 -34.35 -12.93
C ASP A 215 2.80 -35.01 -13.68
N LEU A 216 4.01 -34.53 -13.41
CA LEU A 216 5.20 -35.00 -14.06
C LEU A 216 5.65 -36.31 -13.42
N THR A 217 5.67 -37.38 -14.16
CA THR A 217 6.44 -38.57 -13.76
C THR A 217 7.91 -38.17 -13.58
N LEU A 218 8.65 -38.88 -12.72
CA LEU A 218 10.08 -38.60 -12.49
C LEU A 218 10.87 -38.49 -13.80
N GLY A 219 10.54 -39.34 -14.78
CA GLY A 219 11.17 -39.31 -16.10
C GLY A 219 10.84 -38.06 -16.94
N GLN A 220 9.66 -37.49 -16.78
CA GLN A 220 9.27 -36.24 -17.42
C GLN A 220 9.96 -35.04 -16.75
N ALA A 221 10.04 -35.05 -15.41
CA ALA A 221 10.76 -34.01 -14.65
C ALA A 221 12.24 -33.98 -15.05
N LEU A 222 12.90 -35.12 -15.18
CA LEU A 222 14.30 -35.21 -15.60
C LEU A 222 14.51 -34.76 -17.07
N ARG A 223 13.60 -35.08 -17.98
CA ARG A 223 13.67 -34.60 -19.37
C ARG A 223 13.52 -33.07 -19.43
N ASN A 224 12.54 -32.53 -18.76
CA ASN A 224 12.29 -31.07 -18.73
C ASN A 224 13.49 -30.31 -18.13
N THR A 225 14.14 -30.84 -17.10
CA THR A 225 15.35 -30.28 -16.51
C THR A 225 16.53 -30.30 -17.50
N ARG A 226 16.69 -31.33 -18.27
CA ARG A 226 17.74 -31.41 -19.31
C ARG A 226 17.50 -30.44 -20.46
N GLU A 227 16.26 -30.30 -20.91
CA GLU A 227 15.86 -29.31 -21.93
C GLU A 227 16.05 -27.87 -21.47
N TYR A 228 15.67 -27.59 -20.24
CA TYR A 228 15.90 -26.31 -19.59
C TYR A 228 17.38 -25.93 -19.56
N ASN A 229 18.25 -26.83 -19.08
CA ASN A 229 19.69 -26.59 -19.03
C ASN A 229 20.31 -26.37 -20.41
N ARG A 230 19.86 -27.12 -21.41
CA ARG A 230 20.30 -26.99 -22.80
C ARG A 230 19.93 -25.62 -23.38
N ASN A 231 18.70 -25.14 -23.13
CA ASN A 231 18.25 -23.83 -23.59
C ASN A 231 19.01 -22.68 -22.94
N LYS A 232 19.36 -22.85 -21.67
CA LYS A 232 20.17 -21.88 -20.90
C LYS A 232 21.61 -21.78 -21.43
N GLU A 233 22.23 -22.91 -21.76
CA GLU A 233 23.58 -22.98 -22.34
C GLU A 233 23.65 -22.36 -23.75
N HIS A 234 22.57 -22.44 -24.52
CA HIS A 234 22.51 -21.92 -25.89
C HIS A 234 21.97 -20.48 -25.99
N GLY A 235 21.80 -19.78 -24.86
CA GLY A 235 21.42 -18.36 -24.86
C GLY A 235 20.07 -18.04 -25.54
N LYS A 236 19.18 -19.02 -25.68
CA LYS A 236 17.83 -18.81 -26.21
C LYS A 236 16.94 -18.24 -25.10
N ASN A 237 17.02 -16.92 -24.92
CA ASN A 237 16.09 -16.14 -24.09
C ASN A 237 14.87 -15.69 -24.88
#